data_2ea77715a5ecbba200ad991d10cc7191
#
_entry.id   2ea77715a5ecbba200ad991d10cc7191
#
_cell.length_a   1.000
_cell.length_b   1.000
_cell.length_c   1.000
_cell.angle_alpha   90.00
_cell.angle_beta   90.00
_cell.angle_gamma   90.00
#
_symmetry.space_group_name_H-M   'P 1'
#
loop_
_entity.id
_entity.type
_entity.pdbx_description
1 polymer ?
#
loop_
_entity_poly.entity_id
_entity_poly.type
_entity_poly.pdbx_seq_one_letter_code
_entity_poly.pdbx_strand_id
1 'polypeptide(L)'
;MLGALALAGCGGGGGGPGPGPTPVITKTGGDNQVGPAGQALGALEVTVKDGSGAALSGLTVTWSAASGGGSVSPPTSVTGADGKATTVRTLGSGAGAQTTSASVTGATAVTFSHVAQIQGATQIAVSGAVTGPDSVLSTVQLSAIVRDQNNAPVQGVVVSWSLTAGAGTLSHPTSTSNASGIAIDSLTVTQVSGDRTVQAAVTGLIGSPVTFTHNAKAGNAVSMTLNGGNNQAGPVSTALPTPHSVIVRDFYNNPKANVNVTWAVGLGGGSITPPAGTTTDALGIASVTRTLGAVAGVHTDTAKATGLTGSPVAFTDTAGALATISVGNDFFNPVHDTVTAGTFVKFVWAGGAVHNVFWDSGPNPRPTNSTDLSASGATYIARPSQLGTYGYHCTHHGAAGSGMFGVIVVQ
;
A
#
# COMPACT_ATOMS: atom_id res chain seq x y z
N MET A 1 -96.47 -34.29 70.47
CA MET A 1 -97.16 -33.69 69.31
C MET A 1 -96.08 -33.10 68.36
N LEU A 2 -96.27 -33.39 67.06
CA LEU A 2 -95.53 -32.88 65.89
C LEU A 2 -94.01 -33.22 65.88
N GLY A 3 -93.41 -34.01 65.10
CA GLY A 3 -93.46 -34.37 63.71
C GLY A 3 -92.48 -33.51 62.95
N ALA A 4 -91.29 -33.94 62.77
CA ALA A 4 -90.31 -33.30 61.85
C ALA A 4 -89.75 -34.33 60.85
N LEU A 5 -89.94 -34.02 59.59
CA LEU A 5 -89.60 -34.85 58.41
C LEU A 5 -88.13 -34.47 58.06
N ALA A 6 -87.32 -35.52 57.92
CA ALA A 6 -85.89 -35.34 57.47
C ALA A 6 -85.88 -35.39 55.96
N LEU A 7 -85.34 -34.35 55.26
CA LEU A 7 -84.95 -34.43 53.88
C LEU A 7 -83.48 -34.77 53.77
N ALA A 8 -83.13 -35.87 53.06
CA ALA A 8 -81.80 -36.27 52.64
C ALA A 8 -81.42 -35.40 51.45
N GLY A 9 -80.35 -34.59 51.62
CA GLY A 9 -79.74 -33.83 50.51
C GLY A 9 -78.54 -34.61 50.01
N CYS A 10 -78.61 -35.07 48.71
CA CYS A 10 -77.45 -35.59 48.00
C CYS A 10 -76.48 -34.41 47.67
N GLY A 11 -75.36 -34.34 48.35
CA GLY A 11 -74.23 -33.46 48.06
C GLY A 11 -73.33 -34.12 47.06
N GLY A 12 -73.40 -33.67 45.79
CA GLY A 12 -72.42 -33.99 44.76
C GLY A 12 -71.10 -33.32 45.03
N GLY A 13 -70.12 -34.06 45.48
CA GLY A 13 -68.73 -33.58 45.58
C GLY A 13 -68.10 -33.42 44.19
N GLY A 14 -68.00 -32.16 43.69
CA GLY A 14 -67.15 -31.83 42.54
C GLY A 14 -65.69 -32.04 42.93
N GLY A 15 -65.13 -33.19 42.56
CA GLY A 15 -63.70 -33.38 42.58
C GLY A 15 -63.08 -32.51 41.49
N GLY A 16 -62.41 -31.43 41.89
CA GLY A 16 -61.54 -30.69 40.96
C GLY A 16 -60.53 -31.64 40.34
N PRO A 17 -60.06 -31.36 39.10
CA PRO A 17 -59.03 -32.22 38.49
C PRO A 17 -57.86 -32.33 39.47
N GLY A 18 -57.58 -33.57 39.88
CA GLY A 18 -56.42 -33.89 40.72
C GLY A 18 -55.13 -33.31 40.10
N PRO A 19 -54.11 -32.98 40.90
CA PRO A 19 -52.87 -32.51 40.35
C PRO A 19 -52.46 -33.47 39.22
N GLY A 20 -52.28 -32.93 38.04
CA GLY A 20 -51.85 -33.69 36.86
C GLY A 20 -50.57 -34.48 37.16
N PRO A 21 -50.30 -35.55 36.42
CA PRO A 21 -49.12 -36.36 36.71
C PRO A 21 -47.84 -35.56 36.69
N THR A 22 -47.08 -35.61 37.78
CA THR A 22 -45.82 -34.88 37.94
C THR A 22 -44.80 -35.41 36.93
N PRO A 23 -44.32 -34.59 35.95
CA PRO A 23 -43.39 -35.06 34.96
C PRO A 23 -42.00 -35.31 35.52
N VAL A 24 -41.37 -36.36 35.01
CA VAL A 24 -39.96 -36.69 35.23
C VAL A 24 -39.28 -36.72 33.89
N ILE A 25 -38.25 -35.88 33.73
CA ILE A 25 -37.44 -35.80 32.51
C ILE A 25 -36.14 -36.57 32.72
N THR A 26 -35.75 -37.41 31.76
CA THR A 26 -34.50 -38.17 31.77
C THR A 26 -33.77 -38.05 30.46
N LYS A 27 -32.42 -38.03 30.48
CA LYS A 27 -31.59 -38.12 29.25
C LYS A 27 -31.66 -39.54 28.72
N THR A 28 -31.99 -39.71 27.42
CA THR A 28 -32.09 -41.01 26.76
C THR A 28 -31.18 -41.18 25.55
N GLY A 29 -30.54 -40.08 25.09
CA GLY A 29 -29.57 -40.11 24.01
C GLY A 29 -28.74 -38.84 23.91
N GLY A 30 -27.53 -38.95 23.37
CA GLY A 30 -26.70 -37.83 23.03
C GLY A 30 -25.91 -37.14 24.18
N ASP A 31 -25.86 -37.76 25.37
CA ASP A 31 -25.00 -37.25 26.45
C ASP A 31 -23.52 -37.61 26.23
N ASN A 32 -22.60 -36.82 26.81
CA ASN A 32 -21.13 -37.03 26.78
C ASN A 32 -20.55 -37.08 25.34
N GLN A 33 -21.14 -36.37 24.40
CA GLN A 33 -20.61 -36.31 23.06
C GLN A 33 -19.33 -35.44 22.99
N VAL A 34 -18.41 -35.87 22.13
CA VAL A 34 -17.18 -35.15 21.81
C VAL A 34 -17.25 -34.78 20.33
N GLY A 35 -16.99 -33.52 20.01
CA GLY A 35 -17.01 -33.06 18.63
C GLY A 35 -16.12 -31.84 18.40
N PRO A 36 -15.89 -31.47 17.13
CA PRO A 36 -15.13 -30.26 16.82
C PRO A 36 -15.85 -29.01 17.34
N ALA A 37 -15.08 -28.08 17.90
CA ALA A 37 -15.58 -26.76 18.27
C ALA A 37 -16.27 -26.08 17.07
N GLY A 38 -17.42 -25.44 17.31
CA GLY A 38 -18.23 -24.81 16.28
C GLY A 38 -19.07 -25.74 15.41
N GLN A 39 -19.00 -27.07 15.61
CA GLN A 39 -19.77 -28.05 14.82
C GLN A 39 -20.97 -28.60 15.56
N ALA A 40 -21.94 -29.07 14.78
CA ALA A 40 -23.14 -29.73 15.32
C ALA A 40 -22.80 -31.14 15.81
N LEU A 41 -23.36 -31.50 16.95
CA LEU A 41 -23.32 -32.85 17.52
C LEU A 41 -24.44 -33.73 16.96
N GLY A 42 -24.43 -35.02 17.30
CA GLY A 42 -25.58 -35.89 17.14
C GLY A 42 -26.77 -35.41 17.99
N ALA A 43 -27.96 -35.88 17.66
CA ALA A 43 -29.18 -35.47 18.37
C ALA A 43 -29.09 -35.74 19.88
N LEU A 44 -29.55 -34.78 20.67
CA LEU A 44 -29.83 -34.94 22.09
C LEU A 44 -31.26 -35.40 22.25
N GLU A 45 -31.47 -36.38 23.12
CA GLU A 45 -32.79 -36.92 23.35
C GLU A 45 -33.11 -36.99 24.85
N VAL A 46 -34.30 -36.55 25.20
CA VAL A 46 -34.89 -36.81 26.52
C VAL A 46 -36.17 -37.60 26.38
N THR A 47 -36.52 -38.33 27.45
CA THR A 47 -37.85 -38.92 27.61
C THR A 47 -38.49 -38.31 28.83
N VAL A 48 -39.79 -37.93 28.70
CA VAL A 48 -40.61 -37.39 29.78
C VAL A 48 -41.68 -38.42 30.14
N LYS A 49 -41.75 -38.83 31.41
CA LYS A 49 -42.68 -39.80 31.95
C LYS A 49 -43.37 -39.24 33.18
N ASP A 50 -44.49 -39.82 33.58
CA ASP A 50 -45.11 -39.55 34.87
C ASP A 50 -44.43 -40.34 36.03
N GLY A 51 -44.85 -40.13 37.26
CA GLY A 51 -44.33 -40.83 38.43
C GLY A 51 -44.59 -42.34 38.43
N SER A 52 -45.48 -42.84 37.56
CA SER A 52 -45.73 -44.28 37.39
C SER A 52 -44.87 -44.92 36.29
N GLY A 53 -44.14 -44.09 35.52
CA GLY A 53 -43.34 -44.51 34.39
C GLY A 53 -44.05 -44.51 33.03
N ALA A 54 -45.28 -44.03 32.94
CA ALA A 54 -45.99 -43.89 31.68
C ALA A 54 -45.48 -42.64 30.88
N ALA A 55 -45.37 -42.78 29.57
CA ALA A 55 -44.89 -41.69 28.69
C ALA A 55 -45.87 -40.52 28.67
N LEU A 56 -45.37 -39.31 28.78
CA LEU A 56 -46.14 -38.05 28.69
C LEU A 56 -45.95 -37.42 27.32
N SER A 57 -46.96 -37.42 26.50
CA SER A 57 -47.01 -36.83 25.17
C SER A 57 -47.51 -35.40 25.21
N GLY A 58 -47.12 -34.58 24.23
CA GLY A 58 -47.61 -33.20 24.05
C GLY A 58 -46.96 -32.15 24.96
N LEU A 59 -45.94 -32.52 25.75
CA LEU A 59 -45.22 -31.58 26.64
C LEU A 59 -44.12 -30.86 25.86
N THR A 60 -44.04 -29.54 26.06
CA THR A 60 -42.94 -28.74 25.46
C THR A 60 -41.67 -28.85 26.30
N VAL A 61 -40.63 -29.39 25.69
CA VAL A 61 -39.25 -29.38 26.24
C VAL A 61 -38.53 -28.16 25.72
N THR A 62 -37.99 -27.34 26.62
CA THR A 62 -37.15 -26.18 26.29
C THR A 62 -35.67 -26.55 26.43
N TRP A 63 -34.91 -26.26 25.37
CA TRP A 63 -33.48 -26.55 25.27
C TRP A 63 -32.67 -25.25 25.31
N SER A 64 -31.55 -25.26 25.97
CA SER A 64 -30.64 -24.11 26.00
C SER A 64 -29.18 -24.52 26.04
N ALA A 65 -28.31 -23.76 25.37
CA ALA A 65 -26.86 -23.86 25.49
C ALA A 65 -26.47 -23.28 26.84
N ALA A 66 -26.34 -24.09 27.88
CA ALA A 66 -26.14 -23.64 29.26
C ALA A 66 -24.73 -23.15 29.55
N SER A 67 -23.71 -23.71 28.85
CA SER A 67 -22.32 -23.22 28.92
C SER A 67 -21.59 -23.44 27.60
N GLY A 68 -20.44 -22.74 27.42
CA GLY A 68 -19.55 -22.91 26.30
C GLY A 68 -19.98 -22.21 25.00
N GLY A 69 -21.05 -21.41 25.02
CA GLY A 69 -21.56 -20.75 23.81
C GLY A 69 -22.23 -21.71 22.82
N GLY A 70 -22.35 -21.30 21.55
CA GLY A 70 -23.01 -22.07 20.48
C GLY A 70 -24.53 -21.99 20.56
N SER A 71 -25.26 -22.98 19.99
CA SER A 71 -26.72 -22.96 19.89
C SER A 71 -27.37 -24.34 19.97
N VAL A 72 -28.68 -24.38 20.15
CA VAL A 72 -29.53 -25.58 20.01
C VAL A 72 -30.58 -25.33 18.94
N SER A 73 -30.91 -26.35 18.15
CA SER A 73 -31.90 -26.24 17.11
C SER A 73 -32.68 -27.53 16.95
N PRO A 74 -34.02 -27.55 17.15
CA PRO A 74 -34.88 -26.43 17.57
C PRO A 74 -34.67 -26.09 19.06
N PRO A 75 -34.95 -24.83 19.53
CA PRO A 75 -34.84 -24.44 20.94
C PRO A 75 -35.98 -24.99 21.80
N THR A 76 -37.03 -25.46 21.19
CA THR A 76 -38.13 -26.16 21.83
C THR A 76 -38.58 -27.35 20.96
N SER A 77 -38.95 -28.47 21.59
CA SER A 77 -39.53 -29.59 20.91
C SER A 77 -40.66 -30.19 21.78
N VAL A 78 -41.66 -30.82 21.12
CA VAL A 78 -42.81 -31.40 21.82
C VAL A 78 -42.62 -32.89 21.93
N THR A 79 -42.92 -33.47 23.10
CA THR A 79 -42.82 -34.91 23.33
C THR A 79 -43.83 -35.68 22.45
N GLY A 80 -43.35 -36.73 21.77
CA GLY A 80 -44.15 -37.69 21.00
C GLY A 80 -44.99 -38.63 21.88
N ALA A 81 -45.72 -39.56 21.24
CA ALA A 81 -46.49 -40.56 21.94
C ALA A 81 -45.65 -41.47 22.86
N ASP A 82 -44.37 -41.59 22.58
CA ASP A 82 -43.36 -42.31 23.38
C ASP A 82 -42.71 -41.47 24.48
N GLY A 83 -43.17 -40.23 24.65
CA GLY A 83 -42.62 -39.26 25.60
C GLY A 83 -41.28 -38.66 25.21
N LYS A 84 -40.76 -38.87 23.99
CA LYS A 84 -39.47 -38.42 23.55
C LYS A 84 -39.52 -37.05 22.90
N ALA A 85 -38.46 -36.24 23.14
CA ALA A 85 -38.20 -34.98 22.50
C ALA A 85 -36.71 -34.84 22.17
N THR A 86 -36.39 -34.21 21.04
CA THR A 86 -35.02 -34.11 20.55
C THR A 86 -34.64 -32.68 20.13
N THR A 87 -33.34 -32.40 20.19
CA THR A 87 -32.72 -31.21 19.60
C THR A 87 -31.31 -31.57 19.08
N VAL A 88 -30.72 -30.68 18.30
CA VAL A 88 -29.30 -30.75 17.89
C VAL A 88 -28.54 -29.60 18.55
N ARG A 89 -27.42 -29.92 19.19
CA ARG A 89 -26.48 -28.99 19.80
C ARG A 89 -25.39 -28.62 18.78
N THR A 90 -25.22 -27.33 18.47
CA THR A 90 -24.00 -26.82 17.85
C THR A 90 -23.07 -26.32 18.94
N LEU A 91 -21.84 -26.84 19.03
CA LEU A 91 -20.84 -26.46 20.02
C LEU A 91 -20.40 -25.01 19.81
N GLY A 92 -20.00 -24.33 20.87
CA GLY A 92 -19.33 -23.06 20.77
C GLY A 92 -17.90 -23.21 20.22
N SER A 93 -17.27 -22.08 19.84
CA SER A 93 -15.94 -22.06 19.20
C SER A 93 -14.77 -22.33 20.15
N GLY A 94 -14.98 -22.30 21.47
CA GLY A 94 -13.95 -22.60 22.47
C GLY A 94 -13.82 -24.08 22.76
N ALA A 95 -12.57 -24.57 22.95
CA ALA A 95 -12.33 -25.93 23.41
C ALA A 95 -12.76 -26.12 24.87
N GLY A 96 -13.02 -27.37 25.24
CA GLY A 96 -13.30 -27.79 26.61
C GLY A 96 -14.73 -28.19 26.85
N ALA A 97 -15.10 -28.31 28.12
CA ALA A 97 -16.42 -28.76 28.56
C ALA A 97 -17.51 -27.73 28.24
N GLN A 98 -18.60 -28.19 27.67
CA GLN A 98 -19.79 -27.41 27.33
C GLN A 98 -21.04 -28.17 27.78
N THR A 99 -22.11 -27.44 28.08
CA THR A 99 -23.33 -28.09 28.56
C THR A 99 -24.58 -27.59 27.83
N THR A 100 -25.57 -28.49 27.77
CA THR A 100 -26.91 -28.18 27.27
C THR A 100 -27.94 -28.55 28.34
N SER A 101 -28.88 -27.65 28.63
CA SER A 101 -29.99 -27.91 29.55
C SER A 101 -31.24 -28.27 28.78
N ALA A 102 -31.98 -29.25 29.28
CA ALA A 102 -33.36 -29.59 28.85
C ALA A 102 -34.28 -29.45 30.04
N SER A 103 -35.40 -28.71 29.87
CA SER A 103 -36.37 -28.51 30.93
C SER A 103 -37.82 -28.67 30.41
N VAL A 104 -38.70 -29.15 31.28
CA VAL A 104 -40.15 -29.20 31.08
C VAL A 104 -40.80 -28.64 32.35
N THR A 105 -41.91 -27.95 32.18
CA THR A 105 -42.65 -27.37 33.32
C THR A 105 -43.03 -28.46 34.34
N GLY A 106 -42.69 -28.26 35.61
CA GLY A 106 -43.05 -29.17 36.70
C GLY A 106 -42.03 -30.31 36.96
N ALA A 107 -40.90 -30.35 36.21
CA ALA A 107 -39.80 -31.30 36.42
C ALA A 107 -38.46 -30.60 36.69
N THR A 108 -37.56 -31.29 37.38
CA THR A 108 -36.16 -30.83 37.48
C THR A 108 -35.43 -30.97 36.16
N ALA A 109 -34.83 -29.87 35.68
CA ALA A 109 -34.09 -29.84 34.42
C ALA A 109 -32.91 -30.85 34.41
N VAL A 110 -32.60 -31.43 33.27
CA VAL A 110 -31.44 -32.29 33.06
C VAL A 110 -30.39 -31.58 32.24
N THR A 111 -29.11 -31.88 32.54
CA THR A 111 -27.97 -31.29 31.85
C THR A 111 -27.20 -32.36 31.10
N PHE A 112 -26.97 -32.10 29.81
CA PHE A 112 -26.04 -32.86 28.96
C PHE A 112 -24.67 -32.28 29.02
N SER A 113 -23.67 -33.13 29.04
CA SER A 113 -22.25 -32.75 28.99
C SER A 113 -21.68 -33.02 27.60
N HIS A 114 -20.84 -32.10 27.13
CA HIS A 114 -20.16 -32.23 25.85
C HIS A 114 -18.71 -31.77 25.98
N VAL A 115 -17.82 -32.22 25.11
CA VAL A 115 -16.47 -31.75 25.01
C VAL A 115 -16.21 -31.20 23.58
N ALA A 116 -15.95 -29.92 23.48
CA ALA A 116 -15.50 -29.30 22.23
C ALA A 116 -14.00 -29.49 22.07
N GLN A 117 -13.55 -30.07 20.97
CA GLN A 117 -12.14 -30.23 20.61
C GLN A 117 -11.78 -29.24 19.51
N ILE A 118 -10.68 -28.51 19.68
CA ILE A 118 -10.09 -27.75 18.58
C ILE A 118 -9.47 -28.76 17.62
N GLN A 119 -9.86 -28.67 16.34
CA GLN A 119 -9.17 -29.40 15.28
C GLN A 119 -7.79 -28.79 15.06
N GLY A 120 -6.84 -29.59 14.60
CA GLY A 120 -5.52 -29.10 14.26
C GLY A 120 -5.59 -27.97 13.23
N ALA A 121 -4.73 -26.98 13.36
CA ALA A 121 -4.63 -25.90 12.40
C ALA A 121 -4.29 -26.43 11.02
N THR A 122 -4.98 -25.94 9.97
CA THR A 122 -4.75 -26.35 8.58
C THR A 122 -4.44 -25.18 7.66
N GLN A 123 -4.78 -23.94 8.07
CA GLN A 123 -4.60 -22.75 7.23
C GLN A 123 -4.27 -21.51 8.05
N ILE A 124 -3.54 -20.57 7.42
CA ILE A 124 -3.25 -19.25 7.94
C ILE A 124 -3.57 -18.19 6.87
N ALA A 125 -4.09 -17.06 7.28
CA ALA A 125 -4.41 -15.93 6.41
C ALA A 125 -4.13 -14.59 7.10
N VAL A 126 -4.10 -13.50 6.34
CA VAL A 126 -4.10 -12.14 6.91
C VAL A 126 -5.43 -11.88 7.61
N SER A 127 -5.39 -11.31 8.81
CA SER A 127 -6.56 -10.93 9.60
C SER A 127 -6.74 -9.41 9.60
N GLY A 128 -7.27 -8.87 8.50
CA GLY A 128 -7.47 -7.43 8.34
C GLY A 128 -6.28 -6.70 7.72
N ALA A 129 -6.45 -5.40 7.51
CA ALA A 129 -5.39 -4.53 6.99
C ALA A 129 -4.31 -4.29 8.05
N VAL A 130 -3.09 -3.93 7.61
CA VAL A 130 -2.07 -3.35 8.49
C VAL A 130 -2.62 -2.04 9.06
N THR A 131 -2.65 -1.90 10.38
CA THR A 131 -3.20 -0.73 11.06
C THR A 131 -2.11 0.07 11.76
N GLY A 132 -2.17 1.38 11.61
CA GLY A 132 -1.22 2.32 12.21
C GLY A 132 -0.86 3.47 11.25
N PRO A 133 -0.11 4.49 11.73
CA PRO A 133 0.33 5.61 10.90
C PRO A 133 1.32 5.18 9.81
N ASP A 134 1.14 5.72 8.59
CA ASP A 134 2.04 5.53 7.44
C ASP A 134 3.25 6.47 7.50
N SER A 135 3.89 6.63 8.63
CA SER A 135 5.04 7.54 8.77
C SER A 135 6.27 6.82 9.29
N VAL A 136 7.45 7.36 8.97
CA VAL A 136 8.68 6.92 9.65
C VAL A 136 8.54 7.06 11.16
N LEU A 137 9.22 6.20 11.91
CA LEU A 137 9.18 6.09 13.38
C LEU A 137 7.81 5.70 13.97
N SER A 138 6.84 5.31 13.15
CA SER A 138 5.56 4.78 13.64
C SER A 138 5.66 3.30 13.99
N THR A 139 4.68 2.83 14.76
CA THR A 139 4.45 1.41 15.02
C THR A 139 3.13 1.01 14.39
N VAL A 140 3.17 -0.04 13.57
CA VAL A 140 2.00 -0.60 12.91
C VAL A 140 1.73 -2.01 13.41
N GLN A 141 0.46 -2.37 13.52
CA GLN A 141 0.02 -3.68 13.98
C GLN A 141 -0.20 -4.62 12.79
N LEU A 142 0.26 -5.84 12.94
CA LEU A 142 0.11 -6.95 11.99
C LEU A 142 -0.74 -8.03 12.65
N SER A 143 -1.66 -8.62 11.90
CA SER A 143 -2.59 -9.60 12.43
C SER A 143 -2.82 -10.76 11.45
N ALA A 144 -2.49 -11.97 11.87
CA ALA A 144 -2.75 -13.20 11.13
C ALA A 144 -3.81 -14.04 11.84
N ILE A 145 -4.64 -14.75 11.08
CA ILE A 145 -5.63 -15.66 11.61
C ILE A 145 -5.30 -17.11 11.23
N VAL A 146 -5.36 -17.98 12.19
CA VAL A 146 -5.16 -19.41 12.04
C VAL A 146 -6.50 -20.14 12.18
N ARG A 147 -6.80 -21.05 11.25
CA ARG A 147 -8.07 -21.78 11.17
C ARG A 147 -7.84 -23.27 10.94
N ASP A 148 -8.84 -24.07 11.30
CA ASP A 148 -8.91 -25.49 10.96
C ASP A 148 -9.53 -25.71 9.58
N GLN A 149 -9.71 -26.99 9.19
CA GLN A 149 -10.33 -27.40 7.92
C GLN A 149 -11.79 -26.97 7.77
N ASN A 150 -12.49 -26.70 8.87
CA ASN A 150 -13.88 -26.24 8.90
C ASN A 150 -13.98 -24.70 8.98
N ASN A 151 -12.84 -24.01 8.80
CA ASN A 151 -12.73 -22.56 8.92
C ASN A 151 -12.98 -22.01 10.35
N ALA A 152 -12.97 -22.88 11.37
CA ALA A 152 -13.07 -22.48 12.78
C ALA A 152 -11.71 -21.93 13.28
N PRO A 153 -11.71 -20.90 14.15
CA PRO A 153 -10.48 -20.33 14.68
C PRO A 153 -9.74 -21.34 15.58
N VAL A 154 -8.42 -21.40 15.44
CA VAL A 154 -7.57 -22.29 16.25
C VAL A 154 -6.70 -21.48 17.20
N GLN A 155 -6.89 -21.68 18.50
CA GLN A 155 -6.11 -21.08 19.57
C GLN A 155 -4.82 -21.86 19.83
N GLY A 156 -3.79 -21.18 20.34
CA GLY A 156 -2.57 -21.82 20.84
C GLY A 156 -1.52 -22.16 19.78
N VAL A 157 -1.73 -21.73 18.53
CA VAL A 157 -0.78 -21.94 17.44
C VAL A 157 0.29 -20.86 17.46
N VAL A 158 1.56 -21.26 17.48
CA VAL A 158 2.70 -20.35 17.41
C VAL A 158 2.91 -19.92 15.97
N VAL A 159 2.85 -18.60 15.73
CA VAL A 159 3.11 -17.94 14.44
C VAL A 159 4.48 -17.27 14.51
N SER A 160 5.34 -17.57 13.57
CA SER A 160 6.67 -16.95 13.44
C SER A 160 6.58 -15.71 12.55
N TRP A 161 7.20 -14.62 12.99
CA TRP A 161 7.23 -13.34 12.28
C TRP A 161 8.63 -13.02 11.79
N SER A 162 8.75 -12.54 10.56
CA SER A 162 10.04 -12.14 9.98
C SER A 162 9.88 -10.92 9.09
N LEU A 163 10.77 -9.93 9.24
CA LEU A 163 10.92 -8.81 8.32
C LEU A 163 11.79 -9.29 7.15
N THR A 164 11.22 -9.36 5.95
CA THR A 164 11.89 -9.91 4.75
C THR A 164 12.40 -8.82 3.82
N ALA A 165 11.86 -7.60 3.91
CA ALA A 165 12.35 -6.44 3.16
C ALA A 165 12.10 -5.13 3.92
N GLY A 166 12.95 -4.13 3.64
CA GLY A 166 12.92 -2.82 4.29
C GLY A 166 13.57 -2.83 5.67
N ALA A 167 13.47 -1.70 6.37
CA ALA A 167 14.10 -1.51 7.68
C ALA A 167 13.04 -1.28 8.77
N GLY A 168 13.14 -2.03 9.87
CA GLY A 168 12.22 -2.00 10.99
C GLY A 168 12.59 -3.01 12.05
N THR A 169 11.82 -3.03 13.14
CA THR A 169 11.97 -4.00 14.23
C THR A 169 10.61 -4.59 14.57
N LEU A 170 10.52 -5.90 14.54
CA LEU A 170 9.36 -6.64 15.06
C LEU A 170 9.41 -6.68 16.58
N SER A 171 8.25 -6.57 17.23
CA SER A 171 8.16 -6.62 18.69
C SER A 171 8.51 -8.00 19.21
N HIS A 172 8.13 -9.04 18.48
CA HIS A 172 8.37 -10.43 18.85
C HIS A 172 8.71 -11.27 17.61
N PRO A 173 9.63 -12.24 17.70
CA PRO A 173 9.89 -13.20 16.62
C PRO A 173 8.74 -14.21 16.46
N THR A 174 7.92 -14.38 17.50
CA THR A 174 6.76 -15.29 17.50
C THR A 174 5.63 -14.73 18.34
N SER A 175 4.39 -15.04 17.97
CA SER A 175 3.22 -14.83 18.82
C SER A 175 2.26 -16.01 18.72
N THR A 176 1.38 -16.15 19.70
CA THR A 176 0.47 -17.30 19.78
C THR A 176 -0.96 -16.85 19.47
N SER A 177 -1.69 -17.63 18.66
CA SER A 177 -3.07 -17.33 18.32
C SER A 177 -3.98 -17.41 19.55
N ASN A 178 -4.85 -16.41 19.71
CA ASN A 178 -5.83 -16.30 20.79
C ASN A 178 -7.10 -17.17 20.51
N ALA A 179 -8.12 -17.07 21.36
CA ALA A 179 -9.38 -17.82 21.22
C ALA A 179 -10.14 -17.52 19.92
N SER A 180 -9.89 -16.39 19.28
CA SER A 180 -10.41 -16.05 17.94
C SER A 180 -9.48 -16.51 16.80
N GLY A 181 -8.44 -17.28 17.10
CA GLY A 181 -7.45 -17.76 16.14
C GLY A 181 -6.45 -16.69 15.70
N ILE A 182 -6.45 -15.50 16.32
CA ILE A 182 -5.66 -14.34 15.88
C ILE A 182 -4.32 -14.29 16.61
N ALA A 183 -3.23 -14.27 15.85
CA ALA A 183 -1.88 -13.95 16.30
C ALA A 183 -1.52 -12.54 15.85
N ILE A 184 -0.93 -11.75 16.74
CA ILE A 184 -0.61 -10.33 16.53
C ILE A 184 0.88 -10.11 16.77
N ASP A 185 1.49 -9.26 15.92
CA ASP A 185 2.77 -8.63 16.21
C ASP A 185 2.74 -7.16 15.80
N SER A 186 3.77 -6.42 16.13
CA SER A 186 3.92 -5.01 15.78
C SER A 186 5.26 -4.77 15.10
N LEU A 187 5.22 -4.00 14.01
CA LEU A 187 6.40 -3.52 13.31
C LEU A 187 6.66 -2.06 13.70
N THR A 188 7.78 -1.77 14.34
CA THR A 188 8.29 -0.40 14.55
C THR A 188 9.15 -0.02 13.34
N VAL A 189 8.71 1.00 12.63
CA VAL A 189 9.35 1.54 11.43
C VAL A 189 10.55 2.39 11.83
N THR A 190 11.68 2.26 11.11
CA THR A 190 12.86 3.12 11.31
C THR A 190 12.67 4.53 10.73
N GLN A 191 13.73 5.33 10.80
CA GLN A 191 13.81 6.67 10.22
C GLN A 191 13.76 6.69 8.68
N VAL A 192 13.98 5.54 8.01
CA VAL A 192 14.03 5.44 6.55
C VAL A 192 12.61 5.25 5.99
N SER A 193 12.22 6.05 5.01
CA SER A 193 10.95 5.87 4.28
C SER A 193 11.01 4.72 3.27
N GLY A 194 9.86 4.30 2.76
CA GLY A 194 9.74 3.26 1.73
C GLY A 194 9.01 2.00 2.19
N ASP A 195 9.08 0.95 1.36
CA ASP A 195 8.33 -0.28 1.56
C ASP A 195 8.99 -1.22 2.57
N ARG A 196 8.14 -1.93 3.32
CA ARG A 196 8.51 -3.03 4.20
C ARG A 196 7.64 -4.23 3.89
N THR A 197 8.25 -5.40 4.02
CA THR A 197 7.55 -6.66 3.86
C THR A 197 7.80 -7.53 5.09
N VAL A 198 6.72 -7.91 5.77
CA VAL A 198 6.75 -8.84 6.90
C VAL A 198 6.03 -10.11 6.51
N GLN A 199 6.55 -11.25 6.91
CA GLN A 199 5.90 -12.54 6.76
C GLN A 199 5.52 -13.12 8.11
N ALA A 200 4.31 -13.70 8.17
CA ALA A 200 3.87 -14.55 9.26
C ALA A 200 3.74 -15.99 8.77
N ALA A 201 4.43 -16.91 9.44
CA ALA A 201 4.53 -18.29 8.99
C ALA A 201 4.18 -19.30 10.08
N VAL A 202 3.49 -20.38 9.69
CA VAL A 202 3.33 -21.60 10.46
C VAL A 202 3.61 -22.77 9.53
N THR A 203 4.62 -23.55 9.82
CA THR A 203 5.05 -24.65 8.94
C THR A 203 3.91 -25.66 8.71
N GLY A 204 3.70 -26.00 7.45
CA GLY A 204 2.71 -27.01 7.03
C GLY A 204 1.27 -26.51 6.87
N LEU A 205 0.97 -25.23 7.16
CA LEU A 205 -0.36 -24.69 6.94
C LEU A 205 -0.54 -24.16 5.50
N ILE A 206 -1.73 -24.35 4.95
CA ILE A 206 -2.13 -23.74 3.67
C ILE A 206 -2.11 -22.21 3.83
N GLY A 207 -1.56 -21.51 2.85
CA GLY A 207 -1.42 -20.04 2.87
C GLY A 207 -0.19 -19.53 3.61
N SER A 208 0.61 -20.41 4.22
CA SER A 208 1.86 -20.03 4.91
C SER A 208 3.05 -19.95 3.92
N PRO A 209 3.88 -18.90 3.97
CA PRO A 209 3.73 -17.71 4.80
C PRO A 209 2.72 -16.71 4.23
N VAL A 210 2.00 -16.00 5.10
CA VAL A 210 1.22 -14.82 4.70
C VAL A 210 2.10 -13.58 4.72
N THR A 211 1.86 -12.66 3.78
CA THR A 211 2.70 -11.47 3.58
C THR A 211 1.92 -10.20 3.90
N PHE A 212 2.57 -9.31 4.65
CA PHE A 212 2.11 -7.96 4.97
C PHE A 212 3.03 -6.95 4.31
N THR A 213 2.47 -5.94 3.65
CA THR A 213 3.21 -4.82 3.11
C THR A 213 2.83 -3.54 3.82
N HIS A 214 3.81 -2.69 4.10
CA HIS A 214 3.62 -1.37 4.68
C HIS A 214 4.57 -0.38 4.04
N ASN A 215 4.05 0.77 3.56
CA ASN A 215 4.83 1.86 3.00
C ASN A 215 4.96 3.00 4.01
N ALA A 216 6.14 3.17 4.59
CA ALA A 216 6.40 4.29 5.50
C ALA A 216 6.75 5.55 4.72
N LYS A 217 5.96 6.58 4.91
CA LYS A 217 6.12 7.89 4.27
C LYS A 217 7.12 8.76 5.02
N ALA A 218 7.87 9.57 4.27
CA ALA A 218 8.72 10.62 4.84
C ALA A 218 7.92 11.56 5.75
N GLY A 219 8.57 12.06 6.79
CA GLY A 219 8.03 13.06 7.70
C GLY A 219 7.73 14.41 7.02
N ASN A 220 7.63 15.48 7.78
CA ASN A 220 7.44 16.82 7.24
C ASN A 220 8.70 17.26 6.49
N ALA A 221 8.52 18.02 5.40
CA ALA A 221 9.62 18.63 4.67
C ALA A 221 10.40 19.60 5.59
N VAL A 222 11.72 19.54 5.57
CA VAL A 222 12.60 20.37 6.41
C VAL A 222 13.62 21.13 5.58
N SER A 223 14.13 20.53 4.50
CA SER A 223 15.21 21.11 3.70
C SER A 223 14.95 21.00 2.21
N MET A 224 15.52 21.95 1.46
CA MET A 224 15.57 21.94 0.00
C MET A 224 16.99 22.27 -0.44
N THR A 225 17.52 21.49 -1.38
CA THR A 225 18.87 21.67 -1.92
C THR A 225 18.87 21.56 -3.44
N LEU A 226 19.92 22.09 -4.06
CA LEU A 226 20.19 21.90 -5.47
C LEU A 226 20.32 20.39 -5.77
N ASN A 227 19.65 19.93 -6.84
CA ASN A 227 19.77 18.56 -7.33
C ASN A 227 20.52 18.49 -8.66
N GLY A 228 20.25 19.41 -9.59
CA GLY A 228 20.92 19.41 -10.89
C GLY A 228 20.58 20.62 -11.75
N GLY A 229 21.27 20.73 -12.88
CA GLY A 229 20.98 21.72 -13.91
C GLY A 229 21.61 23.11 -13.71
N ASN A 230 22.43 23.31 -12.69
CA ASN A 230 23.13 24.59 -12.43
C ASN A 230 24.43 24.72 -13.27
N ASN A 231 24.90 25.93 -13.47
CA ASN A 231 26.17 26.28 -14.16
C ASN A 231 26.23 25.78 -15.61
N GLN A 232 25.12 25.80 -16.32
CA GLN A 232 25.09 25.45 -17.73
C GLN A 232 25.45 26.66 -18.61
N ALA A 233 25.87 26.36 -19.82
CA ALA A 233 26.06 27.36 -20.86
C ALA A 233 25.27 26.96 -22.12
N GLY A 234 24.58 27.90 -22.71
CA GLY A 234 23.79 27.69 -23.94
C GLY A 234 23.70 28.95 -24.78
N PRO A 235 23.29 28.85 -26.03
CA PRO A 235 23.00 30.02 -26.84
C PRO A 235 21.84 30.83 -26.26
N VAL A 236 21.84 32.12 -26.49
CA VAL A 236 20.68 32.99 -26.20
C VAL A 236 19.41 32.42 -26.82
N SER A 237 18.28 32.61 -26.17
CA SER A 237 16.93 32.20 -26.59
C SER A 237 16.76 30.68 -26.83
N THR A 238 17.62 29.85 -26.25
CA THR A 238 17.51 28.38 -26.34
C THR A 238 17.25 27.74 -24.99
N ALA A 239 16.60 26.58 -24.99
CA ALA A 239 16.43 25.78 -23.80
C ALA A 239 17.77 25.14 -23.37
N LEU A 240 18.01 25.10 -22.07
CA LEU A 240 19.16 24.37 -21.52
C LEU A 240 18.94 22.85 -21.59
N PRO A 241 20.01 22.08 -21.84
CA PRO A 241 19.91 20.65 -22.06
C PRO A 241 19.52 19.88 -20.77
N THR A 242 19.90 20.36 -19.61
CA THR A 242 19.60 19.73 -18.31
C THR A 242 18.58 20.58 -17.56
N PRO A 243 17.43 20.03 -17.16
CA PRO A 243 16.46 20.77 -16.36
C PRO A 243 17.07 21.26 -15.03
N HIS A 244 16.71 22.47 -14.61
CA HIS A 244 16.97 22.91 -13.23
C HIS A 244 16.16 22.04 -12.30
N SER A 245 16.78 21.50 -11.26
CA SER A 245 16.11 20.65 -10.30
C SER A 245 16.59 20.86 -8.87
N VAL A 246 15.64 20.76 -7.95
CA VAL A 246 15.88 20.76 -6.50
C VAL A 246 15.35 19.49 -5.89
N ILE A 247 15.89 19.10 -4.74
CA ILE A 247 15.39 17.98 -3.96
C ILE A 247 14.96 18.46 -2.58
N VAL A 248 13.80 17.99 -2.14
CA VAL A 248 13.24 18.27 -0.82
C VAL A 248 13.31 17.02 0.05
N ARG A 249 13.70 17.20 1.31
CA ARG A 249 13.91 16.11 2.27
C ARG A 249 13.28 16.42 3.62
N ASP A 250 12.94 15.36 4.35
CA ASP A 250 12.54 15.45 5.76
C ASP A 250 13.77 15.56 6.70
N PHE A 251 13.50 15.58 8.01
CA PHE A 251 14.53 15.66 9.04
C PHE A 251 15.52 14.49 9.00
N TYR A 252 15.09 13.31 8.57
CA TYR A 252 15.90 12.09 8.47
C TYR A 252 16.50 11.89 7.08
N ASN A 253 16.50 12.94 6.25
CA ASN A 253 17.05 12.92 4.90
C ASN A 253 16.25 12.06 3.90
N ASN A 254 15.01 11.64 4.23
CA ASN A 254 14.16 10.97 3.28
C ASN A 254 13.63 11.94 2.22
N PRO A 255 13.54 11.52 0.95
CA PRO A 255 12.92 12.33 -0.09
C PRO A 255 11.43 12.57 0.22
N LYS A 256 11.01 13.83 0.07
CA LYS A 256 9.64 14.24 0.39
C LYS A 256 8.86 14.63 -0.86
N ALA A 257 7.88 13.81 -1.20
CA ALA A 257 6.97 14.06 -2.31
C ALA A 257 5.89 15.10 -1.97
N ASN A 258 5.24 15.62 -3.03
CA ASN A 258 4.09 16.53 -2.97
C ASN A 258 4.37 17.86 -2.25
N VAL A 259 5.61 18.35 -2.28
CA VAL A 259 5.97 19.69 -1.82
C VAL A 259 5.93 20.65 -2.98
N ASN A 260 5.20 21.75 -2.84
CA ASN A 260 5.11 22.78 -3.89
C ASN A 260 6.40 23.62 -3.91
N VAL A 261 7.01 23.71 -5.10
CA VAL A 261 8.19 24.55 -5.39
C VAL A 261 7.80 25.59 -6.42
N THR A 262 7.96 26.85 -6.09
CA THR A 262 7.76 27.99 -6.99
C THR A 262 9.09 28.38 -7.63
N TRP A 263 9.03 28.78 -8.91
CA TRP A 263 10.21 29.13 -9.68
C TRP A 263 10.11 30.59 -10.17
N ALA A 264 11.21 31.29 -10.15
CA ALA A 264 11.27 32.67 -10.63
C ALA A 264 12.50 32.90 -11.50
N VAL A 265 12.29 33.51 -12.67
CA VAL A 265 13.36 34.01 -13.55
C VAL A 265 13.93 35.28 -12.96
N GLY A 266 15.26 35.34 -12.82
CA GLY A 266 15.99 36.49 -12.34
C GLY A 266 16.68 37.27 -13.50
N LEU A 267 18.01 37.44 -13.42
CA LEU A 267 18.78 38.12 -14.43
C LEU A 267 18.72 37.44 -15.80
N GLY A 268 18.89 38.22 -16.87
CA GLY A 268 18.98 37.70 -18.24
C GLY A 268 17.64 37.39 -18.91
N GLY A 269 16.52 37.37 -18.19
CA GLY A 269 15.21 37.08 -18.76
C GLY A 269 15.06 35.65 -19.28
N GLY A 270 14.18 35.44 -20.25
CA GLY A 270 13.83 34.12 -20.77
C GLY A 270 12.61 33.52 -20.08
N SER A 271 12.51 32.18 -20.03
CA SER A 271 11.33 31.51 -19.46
C SER A 271 11.67 30.21 -18.73
N ILE A 272 10.74 29.78 -17.89
CA ILE A 272 10.73 28.50 -17.18
C ILE A 272 9.46 27.77 -17.54
N THR A 273 9.56 26.46 -17.80
CA THR A 273 8.40 25.61 -18.14
C THR A 273 8.38 24.38 -17.21
N PRO A 274 7.28 24.12 -16.50
CA PRO A 274 6.04 24.92 -16.39
C PRO A 274 6.24 26.23 -15.58
N PRO A 275 5.49 27.30 -15.89
CA PRO A 275 5.71 28.62 -15.29
C PRO A 275 5.11 28.78 -13.90
N ALA A 276 4.12 27.98 -13.52
CA ALA A 276 3.34 28.17 -12.29
C ALA A 276 3.92 27.46 -11.05
N GLY A 277 5.04 26.77 -11.17
CA GLY A 277 5.59 25.93 -10.11
C GLY A 277 5.43 24.45 -10.40
N THR A 278 6.11 23.65 -9.61
CA THR A 278 6.09 22.18 -9.70
C THR A 278 5.96 21.60 -8.30
N THR A 279 5.42 20.39 -8.20
CA THR A 279 5.45 19.61 -6.96
C THR A 279 6.55 18.57 -7.04
N THR A 280 7.16 18.25 -5.90
CA THR A 280 8.16 17.19 -5.83
C THR A 280 7.51 15.82 -6.11
N ASP A 281 8.20 15.00 -6.86
CA ASP A 281 7.85 13.60 -7.16
C ASP A 281 8.15 12.64 -5.98
N ALA A 282 8.02 11.34 -6.21
CA ALA A 282 8.31 10.30 -5.21
C ALA A 282 9.77 10.28 -4.74
N LEU A 283 10.70 10.80 -5.55
CA LEU A 283 12.13 10.96 -5.21
C LEU A 283 12.42 12.30 -4.51
N GLY A 284 11.39 13.08 -4.22
CA GLY A 284 11.51 14.41 -3.61
C GLY A 284 12.01 15.48 -4.58
N ILE A 285 11.99 15.23 -5.90
CA ILE A 285 12.57 16.12 -6.92
C ILE A 285 11.47 16.96 -7.57
N ALA A 286 11.72 18.27 -7.64
CA ALA A 286 10.98 19.19 -8.48
C ALA A 286 11.91 19.74 -9.56
N SER A 287 11.46 19.78 -10.82
CA SER A 287 12.26 20.21 -11.96
C SER A 287 11.51 21.07 -12.94
N VAL A 288 12.25 21.91 -13.68
CA VAL A 288 11.74 22.79 -14.74
C VAL A 288 12.73 22.86 -15.89
N THR A 289 12.23 23.05 -17.10
CA THR A 289 13.07 23.39 -18.25
C THR A 289 13.31 24.89 -18.28
N ARG A 290 14.59 25.29 -18.35
CA ARG A 290 15.02 26.68 -18.45
C ARG A 290 15.28 27.03 -19.91
N THR A 291 14.63 28.08 -20.44
CA THR A 291 14.98 28.72 -21.71
C THR A 291 15.67 30.06 -21.44
N LEU A 292 16.89 30.23 -21.92
CA LEU A 292 17.67 31.44 -21.74
C LEU A 292 17.03 32.65 -22.43
N GLY A 293 17.26 33.84 -21.94
CA GLY A 293 16.79 35.08 -22.59
C GLY A 293 17.64 35.47 -23.81
N ALA A 294 17.25 36.56 -24.45
CA ALA A 294 17.87 37.04 -25.70
C ALA A 294 19.20 37.78 -25.53
N VAL A 295 19.58 38.09 -24.32
CA VAL A 295 20.81 38.85 -24.00
C VAL A 295 21.93 37.92 -23.54
N ALA A 296 23.09 38.01 -24.14
CA ALA A 296 24.26 37.24 -23.70
C ALA A 296 24.73 37.72 -22.32
N GLY A 297 25.21 36.81 -21.51
CA GLY A 297 25.72 37.09 -20.14
C GLY A 297 25.23 36.10 -19.10
N VAL A 298 25.31 36.47 -17.85
CA VAL A 298 24.87 35.65 -16.72
C VAL A 298 23.36 35.70 -16.60
N HIS A 299 22.75 34.52 -16.49
CA HIS A 299 21.33 34.30 -16.21
C HIS A 299 21.15 33.67 -14.84
N THR A 300 20.15 34.10 -14.12
CA THR A 300 19.85 33.54 -12.80
C THR A 300 18.39 33.20 -12.66
N ASP A 301 18.13 32.17 -11.86
CA ASP A 301 16.81 31.74 -11.48
C ASP A 301 16.78 31.32 -10.02
N THR A 302 15.60 31.25 -9.45
CA THR A 302 15.44 30.77 -8.06
C THR A 302 14.30 29.76 -7.97
N ALA A 303 14.54 28.71 -7.19
CA ALA A 303 13.51 27.77 -6.73
C ALA A 303 13.21 28.06 -5.25
N LYS A 304 11.94 28.16 -4.87
CA LYS A 304 11.52 28.46 -3.50
C LYS A 304 10.43 27.50 -3.01
N ALA A 305 10.66 26.94 -1.83
CA ALA A 305 9.64 26.28 -1.02
C ALA A 305 9.63 26.92 0.36
N THR A 306 8.46 27.41 0.78
CA THR A 306 8.34 28.23 2.01
C THR A 306 8.63 27.40 3.26
N GLY A 307 9.41 27.98 4.18
CA GLY A 307 9.71 27.38 5.50
C GLY A 307 10.79 26.32 5.50
N LEU A 308 11.41 26.01 4.35
CA LEU A 308 12.47 24.99 4.28
C LEU A 308 13.87 25.61 4.42
N THR A 309 14.73 24.95 5.17
CA THR A 309 16.16 25.27 5.20
C THR A 309 16.78 25.11 3.82
N GLY A 310 17.63 26.05 3.40
CA GLY A 310 18.24 26.07 2.07
C GLY A 310 17.36 26.63 0.96
N SER A 311 16.13 27.08 1.28
CA SER A 311 15.25 27.80 0.35
C SER A 311 15.41 29.33 0.53
N PRO A 312 15.52 30.13 -0.57
CA PRO A 312 15.52 29.70 -1.98
C PRO A 312 16.85 29.11 -2.43
N VAL A 313 16.80 28.17 -3.40
CA VAL A 313 17.97 27.68 -4.14
C VAL A 313 18.16 28.55 -5.37
N ALA A 314 19.36 29.07 -5.58
CA ALA A 314 19.72 29.86 -6.74
C ALA A 314 20.40 29.02 -7.82
N PHE A 315 20.09 29.32 -9.08
CA PHE A 315 20.73 28.78 -10.27
C PHE A 315 21.44 29.93 -11.01
N THR A 316 22.57 29.63 -11.59
CA THR A 316 23.35 30.56 -12.40
C THR A 316 23.79 29.85 -13.66
N ASP A 317 23.48 30.43 -14.82
CA ASP A 317 23.84 29.91 -16.14
C ASP A 317 24.47 31.01 -16.99
N THR A 318 25.04 30.64 -18.12
CA THR A 318 25.65 31.60 -19.05
C THR A 318 24.98 31.49 -20.41
N ALA A 319 24.38 32.57 -20.85
CA ALA A 319 23.92 32.71 -22.24
C ALA A 319 25.05 33.27 -23.10
N GLY A 320 25.45 32.54 -24.12
CA GLY A 320 26.39 33.03 -25.13
C GLY A 320 25.67 33.62 -26.34
N ALA A 321 26.25 34.64 -26.94
CA ALA A 321 25.79 35.11 -28.21
C ALA A 321 25.69 33.98 -29.24
N LEU A 322 24.85 34.12 -30.27
CA LEU A 322 24.63 33.12 -31.31
C LEU A 322 24.95 33.72 -32.68
N ALA A 323 26.06 33.30 -33.29
CA ALA A 323 26.35 33.52 -34.69
C ALA A 323 25.74 32.42 -35.53
N THR A 324 25.34 32.69 -36.75
CA THR A 324 24.72 31.69 -37.64
C THR A 324 25.49 31.61 -38.96
N ILE A 325 25.84 30.38 -39.35
CA ILE A 325 26.47 30.05 -40.63
C ILE A 325 25.49 29.16 -41.40
N SER A 326 25.12 29.60 -42.60
CA SER A 326 24.33 28.79 -43.49
C SER A 326 25.21 27.76 -44.21
N VAL A 327 24.73 26.53 -44.27
CA VAL A 327 25.37 25.42 -45.00
C VAL A 327 24.59 25.21 -46.30
N GLY A 328 25.16 25.70 -47.40
CA GLY A 328 24.60 25.53 -48.74
C GLY A 328 25.19 24.32 -49.46
N ASN A 329 24.87 24.13 -50.78
CA ASN A 329 25.31 22.96 -51.55
C ASN A 329 26.81 23.02 -51.72
N ASP A 330 27.67 23.69 -51.61
CA ASP A 330 29.12 23.64 -51.75
C ASP A 330 29.81 24.82 -51.04
N PHE A 331 29.13 25.42 -50.08
CA PHE A 331 29.68 26.57 -49.38
C PHE A 331 29.15 26.69 -47.93
N PHE A 332 29.92 27.36 -47.09
CA PHE A 332 29.52 27.94 -45.82
C PHE A 332 29.33 29.47 -46.01
N ASN A 333 28.29 30.05 -45.42
CA ASN A 333 28.05 31.48 -45.51
C ASN A 333 27.69 32.10 -44.14
N PRO A 334 28.51 32.98 -43.59
CA PRO A 334 29.79 33.48 -44.17
C PRO A 334 30.90 32.42 -44.16
N VAL A 335 31.86 32.53 -45.12
CA VAL A 335 33.08 31.70 -45.16
C VAL A 335 34.05 32.08 -44.05
N HIS A 336 34.10 33.35 -43.72
CA HIS A 336 34.89 33.89 -42.62
C HIS A 336 33.98 34.63 -41.64
N ASP A 337 34.04 34.28 -40.37
CA ASP A 337 33.28 34.93 -39.32
C ASP A 337 34.22 35.28 -38.13
N THR A 338 33.90 36.39 -37.46
CA THR A 338 34.61 36.83 -36.25
C THR A 338 33.64 36.94 -35.11
N VAL A 339 33.90 36.22 -34.03
CA VAL A 339 33.05 36.15 -32.86
C VAL A 339 33.80 36.47 -31.58
N THR A 340 33.11 36.99 -30.61
CA THR A 340 33.68 37.14 -29.24
C THR A 340 33.78 35.82 -28.51
N ALA A 341 34.72 35.70 -27.58
CA ALA A 341 34.87 34.52 -26.75
C ALA A 341 33.55 34.15 -26.06
N GLY A 342 33.17 32.86 -26.08
CA GLY A 342 31.94 32.37 -25.49
C GLY A 342 30.73 32.38 -26.42
N THR A 343 30.87 32.91 -27.66
CA THR A 343 29.83 32.86 -28.69
C THR A 343 29.60 31.39 -29.15
N PHE A 344 28.34 31.01 -29.30
CA PHE A 344 27.94 29.78 -29.97
C PHE A 344 27.81 30.04 -31.49
N VAL A 345 28.21 29.07 -32.29
CA VAL A 345 28.10 29.13 -33.76
C VAL A 345 27.11 28.05 -34.21
N LYS A 346 25.99 28.46 -34.76
CA LYS A 346 24.94 27.59 -35.28
C LYS A 346 25.10 27.43 -36.78
N PHE A 347 25.39 26.24 -37.23
CA PHE A 347 25.34 25.86 -38.64
C PHE A 347 23.93 25.43 -38.98
N VAL A 348 23.35 25.99 -40.06
CA VAL A 348 21.98 25.72 -40.48
C VAL A 348 22.02 25.22 -41.92
N TRP A 349 21.58 23.99 -42.16
CA TRP A 349 21.51 23.40 -43.51
C TRP A 349 20.38 23.99 -44.31
N ALA A 350 20.67 24.45 -45.50
CA ALA A 350 19.67 24.92 -46.46
C ALA A 350 18.91 23.76 -47.14
N GLY A 351 19.41 22.53 -47.03
CA GLY A 351 18.92 21.30 -47.65
C GLY A 351 19.66 20.99 -48.95
N GLY A 352 19.40 19.81 -49.50
CA GLY A 352 20.03 19.32 -50.72
C GLY A 352 21.07 18.23 -50.49
N ALA A 353 22.34 18.51 -50.71
CA ALA A 353 23.41 17.52 -50.53
C ALA A 353 23.75 17.24 -49.05
N VAL A 354 24.40 16.12 -48.83
CA VAL A 354 24.93 15.73 -47.53
C VAL A 354 26.17 16.57 -47.23
N HIS A 355 26.16 17.22 -46.07
CA HIS A 355 27.29 18.02 -45.58
C HIS A 355 27.55 17.74 -44.12
N ASN A 356 28.80 18.02 -43.69
CA ASN A 356 29.20 18.02 -42.28
C ASN A 356 30.12 19.21 -41.98
N VAL A 357 30.42 19.43 -40.71
CA VAL A 357 31.39 20.38 -40.22
C VAL A 357 32.51 19.62 -39.53
N PHE A 358 33.66 19.52 -40.14
CA PHE A 358 34.85 18.89 -39.66
C PHE A 358 35.90 19.93 -39.30
N TRP A 359 36.31 19.99 -38.03
CA TRP A 359 37.25 20.99 -37.51
C TRP A 359 38.69 20.58 -37.78
N ASP A 360 39.35 21.28 -38.66
CA ASP A 360 40.72 21.01 -39.12
C ASP A 360 41.77 21.53 -38.18
N SER A 361 41.65 22.76 -37.75
CA SER A 361 42.64 23.50 -37.04
C SER A 361 42.01 24.37 -35.96
N GLY A 362 42.83 24.88 -35.09
CA GLY A 362 42.44 25.81 -34.02
C GLY A 362 42.94 25.40 -32.64
N PRO A 363 42.77 26.28 -31.65
CA PRO A 363 43.09 25.97 -30.25
C PRO A 363 42.36 24.75 -29.69
N ASN A 364 43.00 24.06 -28.79
CA ASN A 364 42.39 22.94 -28.08
C ASN A 364 41.75 23.35 -26.74
N PRO A 365 40.61 22.74 -26.32
CA PRO A 365 39.88 21.75 -27.08
C PRO A 365 39.12 22.37 -28.26
N ARG A 366 39.18 21.70 -29.41
CA ARG A 366 38.34 22.04 -30.56
C ARG A 366 36.91 21.55 -30.33
N PRO A 367 35.89 22.20 -30.96
CA PRO A 367 34.53 21.64 -30.97
C PRO A 367 34.51 20.24 -31.58
N THR A 368 33.53 19.41 -31.16
CA THR A 368 33.30 18.10 -31.76
C THR A 368 32.78 18.26 -33.19
N ASN A 369 33.19 17.40 -34.11
CA ASN A 369 32.66 17.41 -35.47
C ASN A 369 31.15 17.13 -35.50
N SER A 370 30.43 17.69 -36.48
CA SER A 370 29.05 17.28 -36.71
C SER A 370 28.97 15.89 -37.31
N THR A 371 27.79 15.28 -37.23
CA THR A 371 27.40 14.17 -38.09
C THR A 371 27.05 14.69 -39.51
N ASP A 372 26.90 13.78 -40.45
CA ASP A 372 26.36 14.09 -41.79
C ASP A 372 24.90 14.51 -41.69
N LEU A 373 24.56 15.65 -42.30
CA LEU A 373 23.23 16.23 -42.32
C LEU A 373 22.87 16.68 -43.71
N SER A 374 21.60 16.53 -44.13
CA SER A 374 21.11 16.92 -45.46
C SER A 374 19.73 17.60 -45.43
N ALA A 375 18.98 17.43 -44.35
CA ALA A 375 17.62 17.99 -44.25
C ALA A 375 17.64 19.53 -44.14
N SER A 376 16.78 20.21 -44.86
CA SER A 376 16.59 21.66 -44.70
C SER A 376 16.18 22.00 -43.26
N GLY A 377 16.82 22.97 -42.67
CA GLY A 377 16.62 23.39 -41.29
C GLY A 377 17.34 22.54 -40.24
N ALA A 378 18.03 21.45 -40.65
CA ALA A 378 18.91 20.72 -39.75
C ALA A 378 19.98 21.67 -39.18
N THR A 379 20.41 21.42 -37.92
CA THR A 379 21.35 22.32 -37.23
C THR A 379 22.41 21.57 -36.52
N TYR A 380 23.61 22.14 -36.44
CA TYR A 380 24.69 21.76 -35.57
C TYR A 380 25.16 23.02 -34.82
N ILE A 381 25.39 22.94 -33.52
CA ILE A 381 25.87 24.07 -32.72
C ILE A 381 27.24 23.73 -32.16
N ALA A 382 28.19 24.59 -32.42
CA ALA A 382 29.56 24.51 -31.90
C ALA A 382 29.85 25.67 -30.96
N ARG A 383 30.80 25.49 -30.07
CA ARG A 383 31.33 26.55 -29.19
C ARG A 383 32.85 26.53 -29.23
N PRO A 384 33.49 27.24 -30.16
CA PRO A 384 34.91 27.47 -30.10
C PRO A 384 35.21 28.37 -28.88
N SER A 385 35.89 27.81 -27.87
CA SER A 385 35.94 28.39 -26.54
C SER A 385 37.23 29.16 -26.23
N GLN A 386 38.28 28.98 -27.04
CA GLN A 386 39.58 29.61 -26.83
C GLN A 386 39.78 30.71 -27.86
N LEU A 387 40.50 31.76 -27.51
CA LEU A 387 40.95 32.82 -28.47
C LEU A 387 41.78 32.20 -29.58
N GLY A 388 41.56 32.60 -30.82
CA GLY A 388 42.31 32.13 -31.97
C GLY A 388 41.46 31.81 -33.18
N THR A 389 42.10 31.26 -34.21
CA THR A 389 41.48 30.96 -35.50
C THR A 389 41.17 29.47 -35.60
N TYR A 390 39.92 29.16 -35.91
CA TYR A 390 39.42 27.79 -36.12
C TYR A 390 39.06 27.59 -37.57
N GLY A 391 39.74 26.64 -38.23
CA GLY A 391 39.40 26.23 -39.61
C GLY A 391 38.50 24.99 -39.62
N TYR A 392 37.55 24.91 -40.53
CA TYR A 392 36.67 23.74 -40.71
C TYR A 392 36.32 23.57 -42.19
N HIS A 393 35.93 22.35 -42.58
CA HIS A 393 35.50 22.01 -43.94
C HIS A 393 34.39 20.96 -43.90
N CYS A 394 33.74 20.75 -45.06
CA CYS A 394 32.89 19.61 -45.32
C CYS A 394 33.73 18.49 -45.97
N THR A 395 33.77 17.30 -45.33
CA THR A 395 34.58 16.18 -45.82
C THR A 395 34.10 15.59 -47.17
N HIS A 396 32.87 15.88 -47.58
CA HIS A 396 32.30 15.45 -48.87
C HIS A 396 32.66 16.38 -50.03
N HIS A 397 32.85 17.69 -49.76
CA HIS A 397 32.95 18.71 -50.84
C HIS A 397 34.17 19.63 -50.67
N GLY A 398 35.06 19.37 -49.72
CA GLY A 398 36.20 20.20 -49.44
C GLY A 398 37.30 19.52 -48.64
N ALA A 399 38.34 20.30 -48.39
CA ALA A 399 39.45 19.99 -47.52
C ALA A 399 39.89 21.25 -46.77
N ALA A 400 40.83 21.18 -45.86
CA ALA A 400 41.35 22.31 -45.13
C ALA A 400 41.81 23.44 -46.08
N GLY A 401 41.10 24.58 -46.03
CA GLY A 401 41.40 25.75 -46.80
C GLY A 401 41.05 25.70 -48.30
N SER A 402 40.31 24.65 -48.80
CA SER A 402 39.93 24.54 -50.20
C SER A 402 38.57 23.86 -50.36
N GLY A 403 37.88 24.16 -51.48
CA GLY A 403 36.52 23.65 -51.69
C GLY A 403 35.53 24.25 -50.71
N MET A 404 34.69 23.42 -50.13
CA MET A 404 33.73 23.83 -49.10
C MET A 404 34.42 23.92 -47.72
N PHE A 405 34.95 25.09 -47.40
CA PHE A 405 35.63 25.36 -46.11
C PHE A 405 35.15 26.68 -45.47
N GLY A 406 35.49 26.89 -44.22
CA GLY A 406 35.23 28.12 -43.48
C GLY A 406 36.21 28.36 -42.35
N VAL A 407 36.22 29.58 -41.83
CA VAL A 407 37.09 30.05 -40.75
C VAL A 407 36.30 30.86 -39.73
N ILE A 408 36.49 30.59 -38.46
CA ILE A 408 36.00 31.38 -37.34
C ILE A 408 37.18 31.96 -36.55
N VAL A 409 37.19 33.27 -36.41
CA VAL A 409 38.17 33.98 -35.53
C VAL A 409 37.49 34.30 -34.20
N VAL A 410 37.99 33.75 -33.11
CA VAL A 410 37.53 34.04 -31.74
C VAL A 410 38.47 35.09 -31.12
N GLN A 411 37.94 36.25 -30.72
CA GLN A 411 38.65 37.38 -30.14
C GLN A 411 37.97 37.97 -28.91
#